data_c0530cb93e8059c60ad3643e84e80ebd
#
_entry.id   c0530cb93e8059c60ad3643e84e80ebd
#
_cell.length_a   1.000
_cell.length_b   1.000
_cell.length_c   1.000
_cell.angle_alpha   90.00
_cell.angle_beta   90.00
_cell.angle_gamma   90.00
#
_symmetry.space_group_name_H-M   'P 1'
#
loop_
_entity.id
_entity.type
_entity.pdbx_description
1 polymer ?
#
loop_
_entity_poly.entity_id
_entity_poly.type
_entity_poly.pdbx_seq_one_letter_code
_entity_poly.pdbx_strand_id
1 'polypeptide(L)'
;MSNERARPNIAILVTLDTKECEGYYLKERVESNGGRAFLIDLSMRKYVPKLGRPDVSNEEVAHAGGSSMEEVSSLDRSKAQEIMIKGARKILRELLARKELDGIVGLGGSTGLSLIASIMRELPMFIPKYIVTTIITEAGSLIAGSDIVPVWSISDLAGGERVNAIEAEVLNRVAAAVIGASRPIPYEFRQMPTIFATQFGNTTPHIIVAKDYLQKMGYDVIPFHALGKTGGYVMERLIESGLGIGVLDVTTHELVDEVAGGVLNASEENKLRLTAGGKRGIPQVVLPGAVDMINFWGPETVPEKFRSRCVYEHSRGLVTLIRATGEELYYVGSIMAKRLNHSRGPTAVIFPLRGFSIIDNDPQANPKYAPPGAYCQRMIYEEDGKIRFERTDTPWFDPQADRRLLKALLEQLDLSNENLDLIVVDYNINDPEVALLSARMLDDMIKGSWKKGNIPEVEGLDKKKIIKDPWKLI
;
A
#
# COMPACT_ATOMS: atom_id res chain seq x y z
N MET A 1 32.04 -20.00 23.49
CA MET A 1 32.53 -18.94 22.57
C MET A 1 31.59 -17.77 22.70
N SER A 2 32.03 -16.63 23.26
CA SER A 2 31.25 -15.40 23.41
C SER A 2 30.91 -14.88 22.03
N ASN A 3 29.64 -14.89 21.65
CA ASN A 3 29.13 -14.19 20.51
C ASN A 3 29.38 -12.70 20.75
N GLU A 4 30.47 -12.14 20.26
CA GLU A 4 30.59 -10.70 20.08
C GLU A 4 29.46 -10.29 19.13
N ARG A 5 28.34 -9.82 19.71
CA ARG A 5 27.22 -9.29 18.96
C ARG A 5 27.75 -8.12 18.16
N ALA A 6 27.80 -8.27 16.84
CA ALA A 6 28.22 -7.18 15.95
C ALA A 6 27.47 -5.90 16.33
N ARG A 7 28.19 -4.79 16.44
CA ARG A 7 27.62 -3.47 16.73
C ARG A 7 26.76 -3.04 15.54
N PRO A 8 25.43 -2.85 15.68
CA PRO A 8 24.61 -2.41 14.56
C PRO A 8 25.01 -1.01 14.11
N ASN A 9 24.98 -0.81 12.80
CA ASN A 9 25.28 0.46 12.15
C ASN A 9 23.97 1.24 11.95
N ILE A 10 23.87 2.43 12.54
CA ILE A 10 22.66 3.26 12.55
C ILE A 10 22.92 4.58 11.84
N ALA A 11 22.19 4.87 10.79
CA ALA A 11 22.17 6.19 10.17
C ALA A 11 21.26 7.14 10.95
N ILE A 12 21.74 8.34 11.24
CA ILE A 12 20.99 9.42 11.88
C ILE A 12 20.78 10.53 10.86
N LEU A 13 19.52 10.79 10.50
CA LEU A 13 19.12 11.80 9.53
C LEU A 13 18.58 13.03 10.25
N VAL A 14 19.22 14.18 10.07
CA VAL A 14 18.83 15.41 10.75
C VAL A 14 19.27 16.66 9.97
N THR A 15 18.58 17.78 10.15
CA THR A 15 19.02 19.10 9.66
C THR A 15 19.82 19.78 10.74
N LEU A 16 21.14 19.68 10.68
CA LEU A 16 22.05 20.14 11.73
C LEU A 16 22.09 21.65 11.86
N ASP A 17 21.77 22.42 10.81
CA ASP A 17 21.64 23.87 10.87
C ASP A 17 20.65 24.37 11.93
N THR A 18 19.71 23.55 12.33
CA THR A 18 18.70 23.89 13.33
C THR A 18 18.65 22.93 14.52
N LYS A 19 19.21 21.72 14.42
CA LYS A 19 19.11 20.65 15.42
C LYS A 19 20.43 19.93 15.65
N GLU A 20 21.51 20.73 15.69
CA GLU A 20 22.85 20.20 15.86
C GLU A 20 23.00 19.46 17.20
N CYS A 21 22.52 20.07 18.27
CA CYS A 21 22.66 19.54 19.62
C CYS A 21 21.94 18.20 19.76
N GLU A 22 20.69 18.13 19.27
CA GLU A 22 19.87 16.91 19.29
C GLU A 22 20.48 15.81 18.42
N GLY A 23 21.00 16.15 17.25
CA GLY A 23 21.68 15.22 16.36
C GLY A 23 22.90 14.57 16.97
N TYR A 24 23.79 15.36 17.56
CA TYR A 24 24.98 14.84 18.25
C TYR A 24 24.66 14.11 19.54
N TYR A 25 23.67 14.58 20.30
CA TYR A 25 23.17 13.86 21.47
C TYR A 25 22.65 12.47 21.09
N LEU A 26 21.83 12.37 20.05
CA LEU A 26 21.31 11.09 19.56
C LEU A 26 22.45 10.17 19.10
N LYS A 27 23.47 10.70 18.41
CA LYS A 27 24.66 9.95 18.02
C LYS A 27 25.35 9.35 19.24
N GLU A 28 25.59 10.14 20.27
CA GLU A 28 26.20 9.68 21.52
C GLU A 28 25.36 8.59 22.20
N ARG A 29 24.02 8.74 22.19
CA ARG A 29 23.12 7.73 22.79
C ARG A 29 23.10 6.42 22.02
N VAL A 30 23.13 6.45 20.68
CA VAL A 30 23.26 5.26 19.85
C VAL A 30 24.57 4.53 20.16
N GLU A 31 25.67 5.26 20.25
CA GLU A 31 27.00 4.68 20.55
C GLU A 31 27.07 4.12 21.97
N SER A 32 26.49 4.82 22.95
CA SER A 32 26.41 4.36 24.34
C SER A 32 25.55 3.08 24.51
N ASN A 33 24.57 2.87 23.63
CA ASN A 33 23.77 1.64 23.60
C ASN A 33 24.43 0.51 22.80
N GLY A 34 25.68 0.68 22.37
CA GLY A 34 26.47 -0.35 21.71
C GLY A 34 26.28 -0.42 20.20
N GLY A 35 25.75 0.63 19.56
CA GLY A 35 25.73 0.79 18.12
C GLY A 35 26.95 1.54 17.58
N ARG A 36 27.02 1.66 16.26
CA ARG A 36 27.87 2.59 15.53
C ARG A 36 26.96 3.58 14.80
N ALA A 37 27.12 4.86 15.07
CA ALA A 37 26.28 5.89 14.49
C ALA A 37 26.97 6.59 13.30
N PHE A 38 26.17 6.86 12.25
CA PHE A 38 26.54 7.68 11.10
C PHE A 38 25.62 8.89 11.06
N LEU A 39 26.14 10.06 11.39
CA LEU A 39 25.39 11.31 11.37
C LEU A 39 25.41 11.90 9.95
N ILE A 40 24.24 11.99 9.33
CA ILE A 40 24.03 12.49 7.98
C ILE A 40 23.29 13.83 8.05
N ASP A 41 23.92 14.88 7.58
CA ASP A 41 23.36 16.22 7.60
C ASP A 41 22.47 16.49 6.38
N LEU A 42 21.21 16.80 6.62
CA LEU A 42 20.22 17.14 5.61
C LEU A 42 19.94 18.65 5.51
N SER A 43 20.76 19.49 6.09
CA SER A 43 20.62 20.95 6.06
C SER A 43 20.66 21.48 4.62
N MET A 44 19.68 22.32 4.27
CA MET A 44 19.54 22.89 2.92
C MET A 44 20.19 24.28 2.80
N ARG A 45 20.88 24.71 3.84
CA ARG A 45 21.57 26.00 3.89
C ARG A 45 23.01 25.80 4.31
N LYS A 46 23.90 26.74 3.89
CA LYS A 46 25.23 26.81 4.43
C LYS A 46 25.18 27.30 5.88
N TYR A 47 25.88 26.62 6.73
CA TYR A 47 26.05 27.00 8.14
C TYR A 47 27.45 26.56 8.62
N VAL A 48 27.84 27.03 9.79
CA VAL A 48 29.10 26.64 10.41
C VAL A 48 28.78 25.69 11.57
N PRO A 49 29.16 24.39 11.48
CA PRO A 49 29.00 23.46 12.59
C PRO A 49 29.73 23.93 13.86
N LYS A 50 29.09 23.80 15.03
CA LYS A 50 29.63 24.20 16.33
C LYS A 50 30.16 23.01 17.14
N LEU A 51 29.54 21.85 16.99
CA LEU A 51 29.82 20.65 17.77
C LEU A 51 30.75 19.66 17.05
N GLY A 52 30.97 19.84 15.76
CA GLY A 52 31.86 19.00 14.99
C GLY A 52 31.41 18.76 13.56
N ARG A 53 32.17 17.97 12.81
CA ARG A 53 31.84 17.57 11.45
C ARG A 53 30.95 16.32 11.49
N PRO A 54 29.79 16.29 10.78
CA PRO A 54 29.01 15.06 10.61
C PRO A 54 29.79 14.00 9.81
N ASP A 55 29.38 12.75 9.91
CA ASP A 55 30.00 11.66 9.14
C ASP A 55 29.76 11.82 7.64
N VAL A 56 28.60 12.38 7.28
CA VAL A 56 28.27 12.82 5.91
C VAL A 56 27.73 14.24 5.98
N SER A 57 28.45 15.17 5.35
CA SER A 57 28.09 16.60 5.33
C SER A 57 26.93 16.86 4.35
N ASN A 58 26.24 18.00 4.53
CA ASN A 58 25.20 18.43 3.60
C ASN A 58 25.76 18.73 2.19
N GLU A 59 27.02 19.13 2.05
CA GLU A 59 27.69 19.26 0.75
C GLU A 59 27.83 17.89 0.06
N GLU A 60 28.22 16.84 0.81
CA GLU A 60 28.31 15.48 0.28
C GLU A 60 26.94 14.96 -0.13
N VAL A 61 25.88 15.25 0.64
CA VAL A 61 24.51 14.90 0.29
C VAL A 61 24.05 15.65 -0.97
N ALA A 62 24.27 16.96 -1.06
CA ALA A 62 23.94 17.76 -2.24
C ALA A 62 24.67 17.25 -3.50
N HIS A 63 25.96 16.95 -3.38
CA HIS A 63 26.77 16.39 -4.47
C HIS A 63 26.24 15.02 -4.93
N ALA A 64 25.92 14.13 -4.00
CA ALA A 64 25.30 12.83 -4.30
C ALA A 64 23.93 12.99 -5.01
N GLY A 65 23.21 14.09 -4.71
CA GLY A 65 21.96 14.49 -5.37
C GLY A 65 22.14 15.07 -6.77
N GLY A 66 23.39 15.37 -7.15
CA GLY A 66 23.75 15.92 -8.47
C GLY A 66 23.79 17.44 -8.53
N SER A 67 24.00 18.11 -7.38
CA SER A 67 24.06 19.58 -7.28
C SER A 67 25.17 20.02 -6.30
N SER A 68 25.40 21.31 -6.19
CA SER A 68 26.28 21.89 -5.17
C SER A 68 25.47 22.50 -4.03
N MET A 69 26.11 22.69 -2.86
CA MET A 69 25.46 23.36 -1.73
C MET A 69 25.17 24.84 -2.00
N GLU A 70 25.95 25.48 -2.87
CA GLU A 70 25.66 26.81 -3.40
C GLU A 70 24.34 26.88 -4.11
N GLU A 71 24.12 25.92 -5.04
CA GLU A 71 22.87 25.83 -5.81
C GLU A 71 21.70 25.49 -4.89
N VAL A 72 21.81 24.43 -4.06
CA VAL A 72 20.76 24.03 -3.10
C VAL A 72 20.31 25.19 -2.22
N SER A 73 21.27 25.99 -1.69
CA SER A 73 20.97 27.12 -0.82
C SER A 73 20.24 28.27 -1.54
N SER A 74 20.35 28.37 -2.86
CA SER A 74 19.72 29.40 -3.68
C SER A 74 18.31 29.03 -4.18
N LEU A 75 17.95 27.74 -4.12
CA LEU A 75 16.68 27.23 -4.59
C LEU A 75 15.52 27.49 -3.62
N ASP A 76 14.29 27.42 -4.13
CA ASP A 76 13.12 27.28 -3.28
C ASP A 76 13.18 25.97 -2.48
N ARG A 77 12.44 25.95 -1.35
CA ARG A 77 12.49 24.84 -0.38
C ARG A 77 12.15 23.48 -1.02
N SER A 78 11.19 23.43 -1.94
CA SER A 78 10.75 22.18 -2.55
C SER A 78 11.85 21.56 -3.42
N LYS A 79 12.46 22.34 -4.29
CA LYS A 79 13.56 21.91 -5.16
C LYS A 79 14.80 21.53 -4.35
N ALA A 80 15.13 22.33 -3.32
CA ALA A 80 16.21 21.99 -2.40
C ALA A 80 15.99 20.63 -1.73
N GLN A 81 14.77 20.37 -1.24
CA GLN A 81 14.40 19.07 -0.67
C GLN A 81 14.57 17.93 -1.67
N GLU A 82 14.13 18.07 -2.90
CA GLU A 82 14.24 17.03 -3.95
C GLU A 82 15.70 16.58 -4.16
N ILE A 83 16.63 17.55 -4.21
CA ILE A 83 18.06 17.26 -4.36
C ILE A 83 18.60 16.52 -3.13
N MET A 84 18.29 17.02 -1.92
CA MET A 84 18.74 16.40 -0.68
C MET A 84 18.16 15.00 -0.48
N ILE A 85 16.87 14.78 -0.82
CA ILE A 85 16.24 13.47 -0.82
C ILE A 85 16.98 12.51 -1.76
N LYS A 86 17.22 12.94 -2.99
CA LYS A 86 17.92 12.13 -4.00
C LYS A 86 19.33 11.74 -3.53
N GLY A 87 20.07 12.71 -2.97
CA GLY A 87 21.42 12.49 -2.46
C GLY A 87 21.45 11.52 -1.28
N ALA A 88 20.63 11.77 -0.27
CA ALA A 88 20.55 10.91 0.91
C ALA A 88 20.11 9.47 0.56
N ARG A 89 19.13 9.31 -0.33
CA ARG A 89 18.71 7.99 -0.83
C ARG A 89 19.87 7.24 -1.50
N LYS A 90 20.67 7.91 -2.31
CA LYS A 90 21.84 7.30 -2.96
C LYS A 90 22.85 6.81 -1.93
N ILE A 91 23.21 7.65 -0.98
CA ILE A 91 24.17 7.32 0.10
C ILE A 91 23.67 6.13 0.92
N LEU A 92 22.39 6.16 1.36
CA LEU A 92 21.83 5.06 2.15
C LEU A 92 21.73 3.74 1.37
N ARG A 93 21.43 3.78 0.07
CA ARG A 93 21.45 2.59 -0.79
C ARG A 93 22.85 2.01 -0.96
N GLU A 94 23.87 2.86 -1.05
CA GLU A 94 25.26 2.42 -1.10
C GLU A 94 25.70 1.76 0.21
N LEU A 95 25.31 2.32 1.37
CA LEU A 95 25.56 1.70 2.68
C LEU A 95 24.86 0.34 2.80
N LEU A 96 23.62 0.24 2.35
CA LEU A 96 22.87 -1.03 2.32
C LEU A 96 23.55 -2.07 1.41
N ALA A 97 23.99 -1.68 0.22
CA ALA A 97 24.67 -2.58 -0.71
C ALA A 97 25.98 -3.13 -0.14
N ARG A 98 26.66 -2.34 0.70
CA ARG A 98 27.88 -2.75 1.43
C ARG A 98 27.59 -3.49 2.73
N LYS A 99 26.31 -3.64 3.12
CA LYS A 99 25.90 -4.19 4.43
C LYS A 99 26.43 -3.39 5.62
N GLU A 100 26.50 -2.08 5.45
CA GLU A 100 26.97 -1.11 6.45
C GLU A 100 25.83 -0.29 7.05
N LEU A 101 24.59 -0.75 6.94
CA LEU A 101 23.39 -0.11 7.49
C LEU A 101 22.43 -1.16 8.05
N ASP A 102 22.16 -1.11 9.35
CA ASP A 102 21.28 -2.04 10.07
C ASP A 102 20.02 -1.34 10.59
N GLY A 103 20.01 -0.02 10.71
CA GLY A 103 18.84 0.74 11.16
C GLY A 103 18.98 2.24 10.91
N ILE A 104 17.88 2.97 11.01
CA ILE A 104 17.82 4.39 10.69
C ILE A 104 16.97 5.14 11.72
N VAL A 105 17.45 6.29 12.17
CA VAL A 105 16.67 7.23 12.98
C VAL A 105 16.68 8.60 12.31
N GLY A 106 15.50 9.20 12.19
CA GLY A 106 15.32 10.57 11.75
C GLY A 106 14.86 11.48 12.87
N LEU A 107 15.22 12.75 12.81
CA LEU A 107 14.86 13.75 13.80
C LEU A 107 14.41 15.04 13.10
N GLY A 108 13.17 15.48 13.31
CA GLY A 108 12.72 16.71 12.69
C GLY A 108 11.30 17.19 13.03
N GLY A 109 11.08 18.49 12.90
CA GLY A 109 9.76 19.12 12.85
C GLY A 109 9.09 18.89 11.47
N SER A 110 8.16 19.77 11.07
CA SER A 110 7.36 19.60 9.84
C SER A 110 8.20 19.39 8.57
N THR A 111 9.18 20.26 8.32
CA THR A 111 10.08 20.13 7.17
C THR A 111 10.97 18.91 7.26
N GLY A 112 11.52 18.64 8.46
CA GLY A 112 12.36 17.46 8.71
C GLY A 112 11.57 16.16 8.54
N LEU A 113 10.35 16.07 9.07
CA LEU A 113 9.51 14.90 8.90
C LEU A 113 9.24 14.59 7.42
N SER A 114 8.81 15.60 6.64
CA SER A 114 8.54 15.43 5.21
C SER A 114 9.76 14.95 4.42
N LEU A 115 10.91 15.59 4.67
CA LEU A 115 12.19 15.25 4.05
C LEU A 115 12.63 13.82 4.40
N ILE A 116 12.67 13.50 5.69
CA ILE A 116 13.17 12.22 6.20
C ILE A 116 12.22 11.08 5.86
N ALA A 117 10.91 11.27 6.01
CA ALA A 117 9.91 10.27 5.61
C ALA A 117 10.03 9.94 4.13
N SER A 118 10.19 10.95 3.26
CA SER A 118 10.42 10.75 1.83
C SER A 118 11.67 9.91 1.56
N ILE A 119 12.75 10.14 2.29
CA ILE A 119 13.98 9.35 2.15
C ILE A 119 13.74 7.89 2.59
N MET A 120 13.20 7.68 3.79
CA MET A 120 13.05 6.36 4.40
C MET A 120 12.01 5.47 3.70
N ARG A 121 10.94 6.05 3.12
CA ARG A 121 9.90 5.31 2.40
C ARG A 121 10.42 4.52 1.22
N GLU A 122 11.51 4.95 0.59
CA GLU A 122 12.11 4.29 -0.57
C GLU A 122 13.11 3.17 -0.21
N LEU A 123 13.42 3.03 1.07
CA LEU A 123 14.31 1.97 1.53
C LEU A 123 13.57 0.65 1.68
N PRO A 124 14.26 -0.49 1.62
CA PRO A 124 13.64 -1.79 1.79
C PRO A 124 12.82 -1.90 3.08
N MET A 125 11.73 -2.69 3.03
CA MET A 125 10.98 -3.06 4.23
C MET A 125 11.86 -3.88 5.18
N PHE A 126 11.49 -3.87 6.46
CA PHE A 126 12.14 -4.62 7.55
C PHE A 126 13.53 -4.14 7.97
N ILE A 127 14.03 -3.03 7.43
CA ILE A 127 15.11 -2.28 8.05
C ILE A 127 14.48 -1.39 9.12
N PRO A 128 14.87 -1.47 10.41
CA PRO A 128 14.34 -0.62 11.46
C PRO A 128 14.44 0.87 11.12
N LYS A 129 13.30 1.56 11.10
CA LYS A 129 13.19 2.99 10.75
C LYS A 129 12.36 3.71 11.80
N TYR A 130 12.94 4.72 12.43
CA TYR A 130 12.29 5.54 13.44
C TYR A 130 12.35 7.01 13.04
N ILE A 131 11.28 7.78 13.25
CA ILE A 131 11.29 9.23 13.08
C ILE A 131 10.77 9.88 14.35
N VAL A 132 11.62 10.65 15.02
CA VAL A 132 11.19 11.53 16.12
C VAL A 132 10.69 12.83 15.54
N THR A 133 9.45 13.21 15.86
CA THR A 133 8.82 14.40 15.29
C THR A 133 7.91 15.13 16.27
N THR A 134 7.79 16.44 16.09
CA THR A 134 6.86 17.30 16.84
C THR A 134 5.43 17.22 16.32
N ILE A 135 5.24 16.83 15.04
CA ILE A 135 3.93 16.78 14.37
C ILE A 135 3.46 15.34 14.15
N ILE A 136 3.24 14.64 15.25
CA ILE A 136 2.89 13.21 15.25
C ILE A 136 1.56 12.91 14.55
N THR A 137 0.59 13.83 14.61
CA THR A 137 -0.74 13.66 14.02
C THR A 137 -0.70 13.59 12.49
N GLU A 138 0.19 14.33 11.86
CA GLU A 138 0.37 14.37 10.42
C GLU A 138 1.32 13.27 9.89
N ALA A 139 2.08 12.65 10.79
CA ALA A 139 3.07 11.65 10.42
C ALA A 139 2.45 10.47 9.65
N GLY A 140 1.25 10.03 10.03
CA GLY A 140 0.57 8.90 9.42
C GLY A 140 0.46 9.00 7.89
N SER A 141 0.08 10.17 7.37
CA SER A 141 -0.06 10.40 5.92
C SER A 141 1.30 10.39 5.19
N LEU A 142 2.35 10.88 5.83
CA LEU A 142 3.69 10.97 5.25
C LEU A 142 4.44 9.64 5.24
N ILE A 143 4.18 8.76 6.23
CA ILE A 143 4.82 7.44 6.34
C ILE A 143 3.98 6.31 5.76
N ALA A 144 2.75 6.57 5.35
CA ALA A 144 1.86 5.57 4.78
C ALA A 144 2.55 4.77 3.65
N GLY A 145 2.34 3.47 3.62
CA GLY A 145 2.99 2.56 2.68
C GLY A 145 4.42 2.18 3.04
N SER A 146 4.85 2.43 4.28
CA SER A 146 6.16 2.03 4.81
C SER A 146 6.04 1.47 6.23
N ASP A 147 7.14 0.91 6.70
CA ASP A 147 7.30 0.36 8.05
C ASP A 147 8.03 1.33 9.01
N ILE A 148 7.90 2.63 8.77
CA ILE A 148 8.47 3.68 9.60
C ILE A 148 7.68 3.80 10.90
N VAL A 149 8.37 3.82 12.04
CA VAL A 149 7.81 4.04 13.36
C VAL A 149 7.92 5.51 13.73
N PRO A 150 6.82 6.27 13.76
CA PRO A 150 6.85 7.65 14.23
C PRO A 150 6.88 7.69 15.74
N VAL A 151 7.69 8.57 16.30
CA VAL A 151 7.83 8.81 17.73
C VAL A 151 7.57 10.28 18.03
N TRP A 152 6.63 10.53 18.92
CA TRP A 152 6.34 11.88 19.35
C TRP A 152 7.43 12.41 20.26
N SER A 153 7.98 13.60 19.94
CA SER A 153 9.02 14.26 20.74
C SER A 153 8.47 14.80 22.09
N ILE A 154 7.16 14.85 22.29
CA ILE A 154 6.45 15.39 23.45
C ILE A 154 6.62 16.90 23.58
N SER A 155 7.87 17.39 23.59
CA SER A 155 8.22 18.81 23.51
C SER A 155 8.64 19.20 22.10
N ASP A 156 8.73 20.51 21.84
CA ASP A 156 9.31 20.97 20.58
C ASP A 156 10.80 20.65 20.54
N LEU A 157 11.28 20.33 19.36
CA LEU A 157 12.71 20.16 19.04
C LEU A 157 13.26 21.53 18.68
N ALA A 158 13.53 22.33 19.69
CA ALA A 158 13.78 23.77 19.52
C ALA A 158 15.19 24.12 19.07
N GLY A 159 16.13 23.16 19.09
CA GLY A 159 17.56 23.46 18.94
C GLY A 159 18.11 24.20 20.17
N GLY A 160 19.33 24.63 20.11
CA GLY A 160 19.96 25.39 21.17
C GLY A 160 21.34 24.85 21.56
N GLU A 161 21.81 25.22 22.74
CA GLU A 161 23.16 24.81 23.20
C GLU A 161 23.17 23.43 23.88
N ARG A 162 21.99 22.92 24.27
CA ARG A 162 21.85 21.61 24.92
C ARG A 162 20.42 21.05 24.77
N VAL A 163 20.33 19.75 24.79
CA VAL A 163 19.03 18.99 24.78
C VAL A 163 18.33 19.16 26.14
N ASN A 164 17.04 19.44 26.15
CA ASN A 164 16.25 19.52 27.37
C ASN A 164 15.93 18.12 27.94
N ALA A 165 15.44 18.05 29.19
CA ALA A 165 15.23 16.79 29.89
C ALA A 165 14.18 15.88 29.22
N ILE A 166 13.14 16.45 28.59
CA ILE A 166 12.08 15.69 27.89
C ILE A 166 12.62 15.12 26.59
N GLU A 167 13.31 15.95 25.80
CA GLU A 167 13.98 15.51 24.58
C GLU A 167 15.00 14.42 24.87
N ALA A 168 15.83 14.58 25.90
CA ALA A 168 16.83 13.61 26.32
C ALA A 168 16.18 12.24 26.61
N GLU A 169 15.06 12.21 27.32
CA GLU A 169 14.33 10.99 27.64
C GLU A 169 13.79 10.30 26.37
N VAL A 170 13.19 11.05 25.45
CA VAL A 170 12.68 10.51 24.18
C VAL A 170 13.83 9.98 23.33
N LEU A 171 14.90 10.75 23.17
CA LEU A 171 16.04 10.36 22.34
C LEU A 171 16.79 9.14 22.91
N ASN A 172 16.91 9.02 24.23
CA ASN A 172 17.45 7.83 24.90
C ASN A 172 16.63 6.57 24.56
N ARG A 173 15.30 6.66 24.64
CA ARG A 173 14.41 5.54 24.32
C ARG A 173 14.48 5.14 22.85
N VAL A 174 14.53 6.11 21.96
CA VAL A 174 14.61 5.84 20.52
C VAL A 174 15.96 5.24 20.14
N ALA A 175 17.06 5.71 20.74
CA ALA A 175 18.37 5.10 20.55
C ALA A 175 18.39 3.63 20.99
N ALA A 176 17.83 3.33 22.16
CA ALA A 176 17.70 1.95 22.65
C ALA A 176 16.80 1.10 21.73
N ALA A 177 15.67 1.66 21.26
CA ALA A 177 14.72 0.96 20.40
C ALA A 177 15.33 0.58 19.04
N VAL A 178 15.98 1.53 18.36
CA VAL A 178 16.60 1.24 17.05
C VAL A 178 17.72 0.21 17.18
N ILE A 179 18.54 0.29 18.22
CA ILE A 179 19.60 -0.69 18.49
C ILE A 179 19.01 -2.07 18.77
N GLY A 180 17.96 -2.15 19.59
CA GLY A 180 17.26 -3.40 19.88
C GLY A 180 16.66 -4.05 18.63
N ALA A 181 15.98 -3.25 17.79
CA ALA A 181 15.37 -3.70 16.56
C ALA A 181 16.38 -4.10 15.46
N SER A 182 17.57 -3.49 15.48
CA SER A 182 18.64 -3.77 14.50
C SER A 182 19.49 -4.99 14.85
N ARG A 183 19.28 -5.60 16.02
CA ARG A 183 19.96 -6.83 16.38
C ARG A 183 19.28 -8.05 15.78
N PRO A 184 20.02 -9.07 15.32
CA PRO A 184 19.43 -10.31 14.85
C PRO A 184 18.50 -10.92 15.91
N ILE A 185 17.28 -11.26 15.51
CA ILE A 185 16.31 -11.92 16.38
C ILE A 185 16.64 -13.41 16.38
N PRO A 186 16.97 -14.01 17.54
CA PRO A 186 17.35 -15.43 17.62
C PRO A 186 16.11 -16.32 17.67
N TYR A 187 15.34 -16.40 16.59
CA TYR A 187 14.27 -17.40 16.46
C TYR A 187 14.29 -18.02 15.07
N GLU A 188 13.92 -19.28 15.00
CA GLU A 188 13.72 -19.96 13.73
C GLU A 188 12.35 -19.60 13.16
N PHE A 189 12.34 -18.91 12.04
CA PHE A 189 11.14 -18.65 11.27
C PHE A 189 10.99 -19.73 10.20
N ARG A 190 9.90 -20.52 10.27
CA ARG A 190 9.61 -21.49 9.23
C ARG A 190 9.17 -20.77 7.98
N GLN A 191 10.04 -20.72 6.98
CA GLN A 191 9.70 -20.18 5.68
C GLN A 191 8.74 -21.14 4.96
N MET A 192 7.50 -20.71 4.79
CA MET A 192 6.52 -21.38 3.94
C MET A 192 6.43 -20.63 2.61
N PRO A 193 6.11 -21.33 1.49
CA PRO A 193 5.79 -20.65 0.25
C PRO A 193 4.65 -19.67 0.45
N THR A 194 4.90 -18.39 0.20
CA THR A 194 3.99 -17.29 0.58
C THR A 194 3.19 -16.80 -0.61
N ILE A 195 1.88 -16.72 -0.46
CA ILE A 195 0.94 -16.08 -1.39
C ILE A 195 0.46 -14.77 -0.77
N PHE A 196 0.50 -13.69 -1.55
CA PHE A 196 -0.10 -12.43 -1.15
C PHE A 196 -1.53 -12.34 -1.67
N ALA A 197 -2.44 -11.87 -0.83
CA ALA A 197 -3.84 -11.68 -1.19
C ALA A 197 -4.32 -10.28 -0.80
N THR A 198 -5.28 -9.72 -1.53
CA THR A 198 -5.95 -8.48 -1.13
C THR A 198 -7.32 -8.74 -0.57
N GLN A 199 -7.68 -8.03 0.48
CA GLN A 199 -8.94 -8.17 1.20
C GLN A 199 -9.54 -6.80 1.50
N PHE A 200 -10.87 -6.72 1.47
CA PHE A 200 -11.68 -5.63 1.99
C PHE A 200 -12.87 -6.20 2.74
N GLY A 201 -13.52 -5.45 3.63
CA GLY A 201 -14.69 -5.96 4.36
C GLY A 201 -15.71 -6.62 3.44
N ASN A 202 -15.95 -6.00 2.29
CA ASN A 202 -16.93 -6.40 1.29
C ASN A 202 -16.54 -7.63 0.43
N THR A 203 -15.31 -8.12 0.54
CA THR A 203 -14.79 -9.32 -0.16
C THR A 203 -14.24 -10.37 0.80
N THR A 204 -14.39 -10.16 2.10
CA THR A 204 -13.92 -11.07 3.16
C THR A 204 -14.42 -12.50 2.99
N PRO A 205 -15.70 -12.78 2.61
CA PRO A 205 -16.16 -14.15 2.42
C PRO A 205 -15.35 -14.93 1.39
N HIS A 206 -14.98 -14.31 0.28
CA HIS A 206 -14.09 -14.89 -0.73
C HIS A 206 -12.74 -15.30 -0.13
N ILE A 207 -12.09 -14.37 0.58
CA ILE A 207 -10.75 -14.58 1.13
C ILE A 207 -10.74 -15.69 2.19
N ILE A 208 -11.77 -15.80 3.02
CA ILE A 208 -11.87 -16.88 4.02
C ILE A 208 -11.81 -18.25 3.35
N VAL A 209 -12.61 -18.46 2.30
CA VAL A 209 -12.68 -19.74 1.59
C VAL A 209 -11.39 -20.02 0.81
N ALA A 210 -10.90 -19.04 0.06
CA ALA A 210 -9.69 -19.19 -0.73
C ALA A 210 -8.45 -19.45 0.14
N LYS A 211 -8.31 -18.71 1.26
CA LYS A 211 -7.22 -18.88 2.21
C LYS A 211 -7.23 -20.27 2.86
N ASP A 212 -8.40 -20.76 3.30
CA ASP A 212 -8.52 -22.10 3.89
C ASP A 212 -8.04 -23.18 2.91
N TYR A 213 -8.44 -23.08 1.64
CA TYR A 213 -7.97 -23.98 0.59
C TYR A 213 -6.45 -23.92 0.42
N LEU A 214 -5.89 -22.73 0.21
CA LEU A 214 -4.46 -22.55 -0.05
C LEU A 214 -3.58 -22.96 1.15
N GLN A 215 -4.03 -22.69 2.38
CA GLN A 215 -3.33 -23.14 3.58
C GLN A 215 -3.29 -24.67 3.69
N LYS A 216 -4.37 -25.37 3.32
CA LYS A 216 -4.38 -26.84 3.22
C LYS A 216 -3.42 -27.37 2.16
N MET A 217 -3.14 -26.59 1.12
CA MET A 217 -2.13 -26.91 0.11
C MET A 217 -0.69 -26.61 0.55
N GLY A 218 -0.48 -26.07 1.75
CA GLY A 218 0.84 -25.81 2.33
C GLY A 218 1.40 -24.43 2.10
N TYR A 219 0.57 -23.47 1.68
CA TYR A 219 0.97 -22.07 1.52
C TYR A 219 0.73 -21.24 2.78
N ASP A 220 1.59 -20.23 2.99
CA ASP A 220 1.27 -19.12 3.88
C ASP A 220 0.56 -18.03 3.08
N VAL A 221 -0.67 -17.68 3.49
CA VAL A 221 -1.48 -16.68 2.77
C VAL A 221 -1.56 -15.41 3.60
N ILE A 222 -0.95 -14.36 3.10
CA ILE A 222 -0.89 -13.05 3.76
C ILE A 222 -1.90 -12.09 3.11
N PRO A 223 -3.02 -11.79 3.78
CA PRO A 223 -4.00 -10.84 3.30
C PRO A 223 -3.56 -9.40 3.60
N PHE A 224 -3.59 -8.54 2.58
CA PHE A 224 -3.43 -7.09 2.71
C PHE A 224 -4.80 -6.44 2.67
N HIS A 225 -5.10 -5.62 3.66
CA HIS A 225 -6.34 -4.85 3.65
C HIS A 225 -6.19 -3.74 2.58
N ALA A 226 -6.97 -3.83 1.50
CA ALA A 226 -6.88 -2.94 0.36
C ALA A 226 -7.35 -1.52 0.73
N LEU A 227 -6.58 -0.80 1.52
CA LEU A 227 -6.80 0.57 1.98
C LEU A 227 -5.79 1.53 1.34
N GLY A 228 -5.69 1.53 0.03
CA GLY A 228 -4.80 2.42 -0.67
C GLY A 228 -3.34 2.20 -0.31
N LYS A 229 -2.67 3.25 0.18
CA LYS A 229 -1.23 3.22 0.47
C LYS A 229 -0.83 2.24 1.56
N THR A 230 -1.74 1.82 2.43
CA THR A 230 -1.43 0.88 3.52
C THR A 230 -1.78 -0.57 3.19
N GLY A 231 -2.29 -0.85 1.99
CA GLY A 231 -2.70 -2.18 1.55
C GLY A 231 -2.09 -2.58 0.23
N GLY A 232 -2.81 -2.35 -0.87
CA GLY A 232 -2.36 -2.76 -2.20
C GLY A 232 -0.99 -2.18 -2.60
N TYR A 233 -0.71 -0.94 -2.23
CA TYR A 233 0.62 -0.33 -2.45
C TYR A 233 1.74 -1.08 -1.72
N VAL A 234 1.54 -1.48 -0.45
CA VAL A 234 2.54 -2.24 0.32
C VAL A 234 2.75 -3.62 -0.29
N MET A 235 1.66 -4.28 -0.70
CA MET A 235 1.73 -5.58 -1.37
C MET A 235 2.60 -5.50 -2.64
N GLU A 236 2.35 -4.53 -3.52
CA GLU A 236 3.16 -4.32 -4.74
C GLU A 236 4.65 -4.13 -4.41
N ARG A 237 4.97 -3.32 -3.39
CA ARG A 237 6.35 -3.11 -2.95
C ARG A 237 7.03 -4.38 -2.44
N LEU A 238 6.32 -5.21 -1.68
CA LEU A 238 6.86 -6.48 -1.19
C LEU A 238 7.10 -7.45 -2.34
N ILE A 239 6.19 -7.48 -3.32
CA ILE A 239 6.38 -8.25 -4.55
C ILE A 239 7.62 -7.75 -5.31
N GLU A 240 7.78 -6.44 -5.52
CA GLU A 240 8.97 -5.86 -6.16
C GLU A 240 10.27 -6.20 -5.43
N SER A 241 10.22 -6.31 -4.10
CA SER A 241 11.37 -6.70 -3.27
C SER A 241 11.73 -8.19 -3.34
N GLY A 242 11.01 -8.98 -4.14
CA GLY A 242 11.32 -10.39 -4.34
C GLY A 242 10.52 -11.34 -3.45
N LEU A 243 9.61 -10.84 -2.63
CA LEU A 243 8.78 -11.64 -1.74
C LEU A 243 7.54 -12.18 -2.46
N GLY A 244 7.01 -13.30 -1.94
CA GLY A 244 5.85 -13.98 -2.49
C GLY A 244 6.13 -14.77 -3.78
N ILE A 245 5.41 -15.87 -3.93
CA ILE A 245 5.49 -16.79 -5.08
C ILE A 245 4.21 -16.76 -5.92
N GLY A 246 3.16 -16.08 -5.46
CA GLY A 246 1.90 -15.94 -6.15
C GLY A 246 1.05 -14.81 -5.55
N VAL A 247 0.10 -14.32 -6.33
CA VAL A 247 -0.81 -13.23 -5.94
C VAL A 247 -2.25 -13.63 -6.17
N LEU A 248 -3.08 -13.53 -5.14
CA LEU A 248 -4.53 -13.63 -5.20
C LEU A 248 -5.13 -12.22 -5.00
N ASP A 249 -5.24 -11.47 -6.06
CA ASP A 249 -5.69 -10.07 -6.01
C ASP A 249 -7.20 -9.96 -6.17
N VAL A 250 -7.92 -10.31 -5.10
CA VAL A 250 -9.39 -10.34 -5.09
C VAL A 250 -9.97 -8.94 -5.07
N THR A 251 -9.31 -8.01 -4.38
CA THR A 251 -9.85 -6.68 -4.07
C THR A 251 -9.05 -5.61 -4.75
N THR A 252 -9.59 -5.11 -5.84
CA THR A 252 -8.93 -4.10 -6.68
C THR A 252 -9.65 -2.75 -6.65
N HIS A 253 -10.48 -2.49 -5.64
CA HIS A 253 -11.28 -1.27 -5.51
C HIS A 253 -10.43 0.02 -5.56
N GLU A 254 -9.17 -0.04 -5.19
CA GLU A 254 -8.23 1.08 -5.25
C GLU A 254 -8.13 1.67 -6.67
N LEU A 255 -8.47 0.90 -7.70
CA LEU A 255 -8.50 1.36 -9.09
C LEU A 255 -9.67 2.29 -9.38
N VAL A 256 -10.84 2.09 -8.77
CA VAL A 256 -11.95 3.03 -8.96
C VAL A 256 -11.69 4.34 -8.22
N ASP A 257 -11.03 4.29 -7.07
CA ASP A 257 -10.59 5.50 -6.38
C ASP A 257 -9.49 6.24 -7.17
N GLU A 258 -8.61 5.53 -7.88
CA GLU A 258 -7.65 6.12 -8.82
C GLU A 258 -8.36 6.87 -9.97
N VAL A 259 -9.41 6.27 -10.54
CA VAL A 259 -10.18 6.85 -11.66
C VAL A 259 -11.03 8.04 -11.20
N ALA A 260 -11.72 7.90 -10.08
CA ALA A 260 -12.74 8.86 -9.65
C ALA A 260 -12.23 9.92 -8.67
N GLY A 261 -11.03 9.72 -8.10
CA GLY A 261 -10.46 10.59 -7.07
C GLY A 261 -10.94 10.27 -5.66
N GLY A 262 -11.24 9.00 -5.38
CA GLY A 262 -11.52 8.51 -4.04
C GLY A 262 -10.29 8.52 -3.13
N VAL A 263 -10.51 8.37 -1.82
CA VAL A 263 -9.45 8.55 -0.80
C VAL A 263 -8.59 7.31 -0.59
N LEU A 264 -8.99 6.15 -1.10
CA LEU A 264 -8.25 4.88 -0.93
C LEU A 264 -7.44 4.50 -2.18
N ASN A 265 -7.05 5.46 -3.00
CA ASN A 265 -6.16 5.25 -4.13
C ASN A 265 -4.79 4.75 -3.65
N ALA A 266 -4.31 3.65 -4.24
CA ALA A 266 -3.01 3.04 -3.95
C ALA A 266 -1.91 3.41 -4.94
N SER A 267 -2.24 4.05 -6.06
CA SER A 267 -1.29 4.36 -7.11
C SER A 267 -0.55 5.68 -6.86
N GLU A 268 0.74 5.69 -7.15
CA GLU A 268 1.61 6.87 -7.24
C GLU A 268 2.26 6.89 -8.63
N GLU A 269 2.84 8.02 -9.03
CA GLU A 269 3.35 8.28 -10.38
C GLU A 269 4.12 7.11 -11.02
N ASN A 270 4.98 6.43 -10.25
CA ASN A 270 5.80 5.32 -10.73
C ASN A 270 5.51 3.98 -10.04
N LYS A 271 4.44 3.90 -9.24
CA LYS A 271 4.07 2.71 -8.46
C LYS A 271 2.58 2.48 -8.59
N LEU A 272 2.24 1.57 -9.47
CA LEU A 272 0.87 1.29 -9.87
C LEU A 272 0.44 -0.09 -9.36
N ARG A 273 -0.83 -0.20 -8.95
CA ARG A 273 -1.47 -1.48 -8.66
C ARG A 273 -1.47 -2.39 -9.90
N LEU A 274 -1.49 -3.70 -9.71
CA LEU A 274 -1.51 -4.73 -10.76
C LEU A 274 -0.28 -4.72 -11.67
N THR A 275 0.90 -4.36 -11.17
CA THR A 275 2.10 -4.31 -12.00
C THR A 275 3.24 -5.20 -11.51
N ALA A 276 3.46 -5.32 -10.21
CA ALA A 276 4.64 -6.00 -9.67
C ALA A 276 4.63 -7.51 -9.94
N GLY A 277 3.49 -8.18 -9.79
CA GLY A 277 3.34 -9.61 -10.08
C GLY A 277 3.68 -9.92 -11.53
N GLY A 278 3.07 -9.17 -12.45
CA GLY A 278 3.33 -9.31 -13.88
C GLY A 278 4.78 -9.04 -14.29
N LYS A 279 5.39 -7.97 -13.77
CA LYS A 279 6.81 -7.63 -14.01
C LYS A 279 7.76 -8.72 -13.52
N ARG A 280 7.49 -9.32 -12.35
CA ARG A 280 8.28 -10.42 -11.81
C ARG A 280 8.00 -11.78 -12.47
N GLY A 281 6.90 -11.89 -13.22
CA GLY A 281 6.49 -13.14 -13.85
C GLY A 281 5.99 -14.19 -12.85
N ILE A 282 5.52 -13.77 -11.64
CA ILE A 282 4.91 -14.70 -10.71
C ILE A 282 3.43 -14.92 -11.04
N PRO A 283 2.88 -16.12 -10.75
CA PRO A 283 1.47 -16.43 -10.94
C PRO A 283 0.54 -15.44 -10.23
N GLN A 284 -0.53 -15.03 -10.92
CA GLN A 284 -1.53 -14.12 -10.33
C GLN A 284 -2.94 -14.42 -10.81
N VAL A 285 -3.90 -14.37 -9.89
CA VAL A 285 -5.34 -14.39 -10.18
C VAL A 285 -5.93 -13.08 -9.67
N VAL A 286 -6.63 -12.37 -10.55
CA VAL A 286 -7.13 -11.01 -10.32
C VAL A 286 -8.65 -10.99 -10.46
N LEU A 287 -9.33 -10.33 -9.52
CA LEU A 287 -10.77 -10.12 -9.57
C LEU A 287 -11.08 -8.62 -9.38
N PRO A 288 -12.21 -8.11 -9.93
CA PRO A 288 -12.64 -6.72 -9.78
C PRO A 288 -13.37 -6.48 -8.44
N GLY A 289 -12.81 -6.99 -7.34
CA GLY A 289 -13.47 -6.90 -6.04
C GLY A 289 -13.62 -5.47 -5.53
N ALA A 290 -14.85 -5.14 -5.14
CA ALA A 290 -15.25 -3.85 -4.58
C ALA A 290 -14.94 -2.62 -5.45
N VAL A 291 -14.81 -2.79 -6.79
CA VAL A 291 -14.68 -1.64 -7.71
C VAL A 291 -16.01 -0.91 -7.95
N ASP A 292 -17.10 -1.46 -7.45
CA ASP A 292 -18.44 -0.89 -7.47
C ASP A 292 -18.58 0.36 -6.59
N MET A 293 -17.60 0.65 -5.71
CA MET A 293 -17.66 1.72 -4.73
C MET A 293 -16.45 2.65 -4.76
N ILE A 294 -16.71 3.95 -4.89
CA ILE A 294 -15.73 5.02 -4.68
C ILE A 294 -15.78 5.40 -3.20
N ASN A 295 -14.64 5.52 -2.54
CA ASN A 295 -14.57 5.71 -1.10
C ASN A 295 -14.24 7.16 -0.73
N PHE A 296 -15.00 7.70 0.23
CA PHE A 296 -14.71 8.95 0.91
C PHE A 296 -14.81 8.74 2.42
N TRP A 297 -14.15 9.61 3.20
CA TRP A 297 -14.31 9.58 4.66
C TRP A 297 -15.72 10.00 5.07
N GLY A 298 -15.90 10.77 6.13
CA GLY A 298 -17.22 11.24 6.54
C GLY A 298 -18.00 11.94 5.41
N PRO A 299 -19.33 11.99 5.48
CA PRO A 299 -20.18 12.51 4.41
C PRO A 299 -19.88 13.97 4.03
N GLU A 300 -19.32 14.75 4.95
CA GLU A 300 -18.87 16.13 4.73
C GLU A 300 -17.69 16.24 3.75
N THR A 301 -16.91 15.16 3.60
CA THR A 301 -15.76 15.12 2.68
C THR A 301 -16.13 14.76 1.24
N VAL A 302 -17.38 14.34 1.01
CA VAL A 302 -17.85 13.95 -0.33
C VAL A 302 -17.92 15.16 -1.25
N PRO A 303 -17.16 15.16 -2.37
CA PRO A 303 -17.20 16.25 -3.34
C PRO A 303 -18.60 16.48 -3.92
N GLU A 304 -18.92 17.72 -4.24
CA GLU A 304 -20.26 18.14 -4.71
C GLU A 304 -20.76 17.30 -5.88
N LYS A 305 -19.89 17.00 -6.83
CA LYS A 305 -20.22 16.20 -8.03
C LYS A 305 -20.76 14.79 -7.73
N PHE A 306 -20.55 14.28 -6.55
CA PHE A 306 -21.01 12.95 -6.13
C PHE A 306 -22.25 12.97 -5.23
N ARG A 307 -22.63 14.13 -4.66
CA ARG A 307 -23.66 14.23 -3.61
C ARG A 307 -25.05 13.80 -4.04
N SER A 308 -25.36 13.89 -5.32
CA SER A 308 -26.66 13.49 -5.91
C SER A 308 -26.71 12.02 -6.35
N ARG A 309 -25.61 11.30 -6.23
CA ARG A 309 -25.50 9.90 -6.67
C ARG A 309 -26.06 8.92 -5.62
N CYS A 310 -26.15 7.66 -6.01
CA CYS A 310 -26.37 6.56 -5.08
C CYS A 310 -25.20 6.48 -4.11
N VAL A 311 -25.48 6.64 -2.82
CA VAL A 311 -24.51 6.55 -1.73
C VAL A 311 -24.85 5.40 -0.79
N TYR A 312 -23.89 5.01 0.04
CA TYR A 312 -24.08 4.07 1.13
C TYR A 312 -23.24 4.50 2.33
N GLU A 313 -23.90 4.71 3.46
CA GLU A 313 -23.24 4.99 4.72
C GLU A 313 -22.57 3.72 5.25
N HIS A 314 -21.26 3.76 5.41
CA HIS A 314 -20.50 2.66 5.98
C HIS A 314 -19.85 3.07 7.29
N SER A 315 -19.75 2.13 8.23
CA SER A 315 -19.06 2.33 9.51
C SER A 315 -19.58 3.54 10.33
N ARG A 316 -20.89 3.74 10.38
CA ARG A 316 -21.54 4.82 11.15
C ARG A 316 -21.01 6.21 10.81
N GLY A 317 -20.97 6.54 9.53
CA GLY A 317 -20.53 7.85 9.04
C GLY A 317 -19.01 8.04 8.96
N LEU A 318 -18.20 7.04 9.29
CA LEU A 318 -16.74 7.14 9.12
C LEU A 318 -16.33 7.08 7.66
N VAL A 319 -17.03 6.28 6.86
CA VAL A 319 -16.77 6.11 5.43
C VAL A 319 -18.09 6.23 4.67
N THR A 320 -18.06 7.00 3.60
CA THR A 320 -19.17 7.15 2.65
C THR A 320 -18.77 6.51 1.32
N LEU A 321 -19.56 5.57 0.86
CA LEU A 321 -19.39 4.89 -0.42
C LEU A 321 -20.28 5.54 -1.46
N ILE A 322 -19.73 5.75 -2.66
CA ILE A 322 -20.48 6.26 -3.82
C ILE A 322 -20.49 5.17 -4.88
N ARG A 323 -21.67 4.81 -5.40
CA ARG A 323 -21.76 3.82 -6.47
C ARG A 323 -21.02 4.30 -7.73
N ALA A 324 -20.11 3.48 -8.23
CA ALA A 324 -19.38 3.75 -9.46
C ALA A 324 -20.32 3.69 -10.66
N THR A 325 -20.14 4.59 -11.62
CA THR A 325 -20.88 4.61 -12.90
C THR A 325 -20.28 3.61 -13.88
N GLY A 326 -21.07 3.25 -14.89
CA GLY A 326 -20.57 2.40 -15.98
C GLY A 326 -19.38 3.01 -16.74
N GLU A 327 -19.29 4.35 -16.83
CA GLU A 327 -18.14 5.02 -17.45
C GLU A 327 -16.88 4.87 -16.59
N GLU A 328 -16.98 5.12 -15.28
CA GLU A 328 -15.87 4.91 -14.34
C GLU A 328 -15.42 3.45 -14.35
N LEU A 329 -16.34 2.49 -14.35
CA LEU A 329 -16.04 1.06 -14.43
C LEU A 329 -15.39 0.65 -15.76
N TYR A 330 -15.77 1.29 -16.86
CA TYR A 330 -15.09 1.09 -18.15
C TYR A 330 -13.62 1.54 -18.06
N TYR A 331 -13.35 2.70 -17.45
CA TYR A 331 -11.97 3.16 -17.24
C TYR A 331 -11.19 2.25 -16.30
N VAL A 332 -11.81 1.73 -15.24
CA VAL A 332 -11.20 0.72 -14.36
C VAL A 332 -10.79 -0.51 -15.16
N GLY A 333 -11.68 -1.06 -15.98
CA GLY A 333 -11.37 -2.20 -16.86
C GLY A 333 -10.23 -1.89 -17.84
N SER A 334 -10.19 -0.67 -18.39
CA SER A 334 -9.11 -0.22 -19.28
C SER A 334 -7.75 -0.16 -18.57
N ILE A 335 -7.71 0.34 -17.32
CA ILE A 335 -6.49 0.34 -16.50
C ILE A 335 -6.06 -1.08 -16.17
N MET A 336 -6.98 -1.96 -15.77
CA MET A 336 -6.69 -3.37 -15.51
C MET A 336 -6.07 -4.03 -16.74
N ALA A 337 -6.73 -3.93 -17.90
CA ALA A 337 -6.24 -4.52 -19.15
C ALA A 337 -4.84 -3.98 -19.51
N LYS A 338 -4.65 -2.66 -19.51
CA LYS A 338 -3.37 -2.02 -19.83
C LYS A 338 -2.22 -2.54 -18.94
N ARG A 339 -2.46 -2.73 -17.65
CA ARG A 339 -1.44 -3.18 -16.69
C ARG A 339 -1.16 -4.68 -16.83
N LEU A 340 -2.22 -5.48 -16.95
CA LEU A 340 -2.13 -6.93 -17.02
C LEU A 340 -1.56 -7.44 -18.37
N ASN A 341 -1.73 -6.70 -19.47
CA ASN A 341 -1.11 -7.02 -20.76
C ASN A 341 0.43 -7.11 -20.71
N HIS A 342 1.05 -6.50 -19.70
CA HIS A 342 2.50 -6.58 -19.48
C HIS A 342 2.93 -7.76 -18.60
N SER A 343 2.01 -8.66 -18.25
CA SER A 343 2.32 -9.81 -17.41
C SER A 343 3.21 -10.81 -18.13
N ARG A 344 4.29 -11.21 -17.48
CA ARG A 344 5.28 -12.18 -17.98
C ARG A 344 5.03 -13.60 -17.47
N GLY A 345 4.23 -13.74 -16.43
CA GLY A 345 3.83 -15.02 -15.82
C GLY A 345 2.36 -15.33 -15.98
N PRO A 346 1.94 -16.54 -15.59
CA PRO A 346 0.53 -16.95 -15.64
C PRO A 346 -0.36 -15.96 -14.92
N THR A 347 -1.37 -15.46 -15.62
CA THR A 347 -2.30 -14.44 -15.12
C THR A 347 -3.71 -14.78 -15.56
N ALA A 348 -4.65 -14.85 -14.62
CA ALA A 348 -6.07 -15.00 -14.94
C ALA A 348 -6.89 -13.87 -14.32
N VAL A 349 -7.78 -13.31 -15.11
CA VAL A 349 -8.83 -12.41 -14.62
C VAL A 349 -10.12 -13.21 -14.51
N ILE A 350 -10.71 -13.26 -13.31
CA ILE A 350 -12.03 -13.87 -13.10
C ILE A 350 -13.04 -12.74 -12.92
N PHE A 351 -14.03 -12.69 -13.81
CA PHE A 351 -15.08 -11.68 -13.82
C PHE A 351 -16.41 -12.26 -13.34
N PRO A 352 -16.91 -11.88 -12.13
CA PRO A 352 -18.20 -12.31 -11.61
C PRO A 352 -19.33 -11.41 -12.13
N LEU A 353 -20.37 -12.00 -12.75
CA LEU A 353 -21.50 -11.27 -13.34
C LEU A 353 -22.56 -10.79 -12.33
N ARG A 354 -22.52 -11.34 -11.11
CA ARG A 354 -23.53 -11.04 -10.08
C ARG A 354 -23.03 -10.10 -8.99
N GLY A 355 -22.04 -9.27 -9.35
CA GLY A 355 -21.52 -8.19 -8.50
C GLY A 355 -20.16 -8.48 -7.88
N PHE A 356 -19.53 -7.38 -7.43
CA PHE A 356 -18.14 -7.30 -7.03
C PHE A 356 -17.93 -7.18 -5.51
N SER A 357 -19.01 -7.15 -4.74
CA SER A 357 -18.96 -6.96 -3.29
C SER A 357 -20.17 -7.55 -2.58
N ILE A 358 -20.19 -7.52 -1.23
CA ILE A 358 -21.37 -7.89 -0.44
C ILE A 358 -22.56 -6.98 -0.78
N ILE A 359 -22.33 -5.67 -0.91
CA ILE A 359 -23.42 -4.72 -1.19
C ILE A 359 -23.82 -4.70 -2.66
N ASP A 360 -22.88 -5.01 -3.56
CA ASP A 360 -23.12 -5.16 -4.99
C ASP A 360 -23.58 -6.59 -5.29
N ASN A 361 -24.79 -6.89 -4.86
CA ASN A 361 -25.46 -8.17 -5.04
C ASN A 361 -26.96 -7.92 -5.12
N ASP A 362 -27.68 -8.72 -5.88
CA ASP A 362 -29.13 -8.57 -5.98
C ASP A 362 -29.78 -8.68 -4.59
N PRO A 363 -30.45 -7.63 -4.07
CA PRO A 363 -31.04 -7.67 -2.75
C PRO A 363 -32.18 -8.69 -2.61
N GLN A 364 -32.73 -9.18 -3.73
CA GLN A 364 -33.74 -10.24 -3.76
C GLN A 364 -33.13 -11.64 -3.89
N ALA A 365 -31.83 -11.73 -4.23
CA ALA A 365 -31.13 -13.00 -4.22
C ALA A 365 -30.99 -13.49 -2.77
N ASN A 366 -31.06 -14.81 -2.59
CA ASN A 366 -30.75 -15.44 -1.31
C ASN A 366 -29.37 -16.09 -1.42
N PRO A 367 -28.29 -15.33 -1.26
CA PRO A 367 -26.95 -15.85 -1.42
C PRO A 367 -26.64 -16.82 -0.28
N LYS A 368 -25.98 -17.91 -0.61
CA LYS A 368 -25.65 -18.98 0.34
C LYS A 368 -24.71 -18.50 1.45
N TYR A 369 -23.87 -17.50 1.18
CA TYR A 369 -22.78 -17.09 2.06
C TYR A 369 -22.64 -15.57 2.21
N ALA A 370 -23.29 -14.77 1.41
CA ALA A 370 -23.28 -13.32 1.53
C ALA A 370 -24.66 -12.80 2.00
N PRO A 371 -24.74 -11.75 2.81
CA PRO A 371 -26.02 -11.11 3.10
C PRO A 371 -26.63 -10.56 1.80
N PRO A 372 -27.96 -10.34 1.75
CA PRO A 372 -28.61 -9.69 0.63
C PRO A 372 -27.92 -8.36 0.32
N GLY A 373 -27.85 -8.00 -0.96
CA GLY A 373 -27.27 -6.75 -1.43
C GLY A 373 -27.95 -5.53 -0.82
N ALA A 374 -27.29 -4.39 -0.93
CA ALA A 374 -27.76 -3.14 -0.35
C ALA A 374 -28.69 -2.37 -1.29
N TYR A 375 -29.40 -1.41 -0.70
CA TYR A 375 -30.11 -0.37 -1.42
C TYR A 375 -29.34 0.94 -1.34
N CYS A 376 -29.42 1.73 -2.39
CA CYS A 376 -28.89 3.08 -2.41
C CYS A 376 -29.49 3.93 -1.28
N GLN A 377 -28.69 4.85 -0.80
CA GLN A 377 -29.12 5.95 0.05
C GLN A 377 -28.89 7.27 -0.68
N ARG A 378 -29.48 8.33 -0.18
CA ARG A 378 -29.18 9.72 -0.56
C ARG A 378 -28.79 10.51 0.69
N MET A 379 -27.90 11.46 0.51
CA MET A 379 -27.52 12.39 1.57
C MET A 379 -28.53 13.52 1.64
N ILE A 380 -29.07 13.75 2.85
CA ILE A 380 -29.96 14.86 3.15
C ILE A 380 -29.20 15.86 4.03
N TYR A 381 -29.08 17.08 3.54
CA TYR A 381 -28.42 18.19 4.22
C TYR A 381 -29.45 18.93 5.05
N GLU A 382 -29.31 18.90 6.39
CA GLU A 382 -30.20 19.55 7.33
C GLU A 382 -29.79 21.02 7.57
N GLU A 383 -30.72 21.87 8.02
CA GLU A 383 -30.46 23.29 8.26
C GLU A 383 -29.42 23.54 9.37
N ASP A 384 -29.28 22.60 10.31
CA ASP A 384 -28.25 22.65 11.37
C ASP A 384 -26.86 22.18 10.90
N GLY A 385 -26.69 21.89 9.61
CA GLY A 385 -25.45 21.45 9.00
C GLY A 385 -25.16 19.96 9.11
N LYS A 386 -26.05 19.18 9.74
CA LYS A 386 -25.92 17.73 9.78
C LYS A 386 -26.26 17.10 8.43
N ILE A 387 -25.66 15.95 8.20
CA ILE A 387 -25.93 15.12 7.02
C ILE A 387 -26.49 13.79 7.54
N ARG A 388 -27.69 13.43 7.08
CA ARG A 388 -28.25 12.10 7.32
C ARG A 388 -28.42 11.35 6.04
N PHE A 389 -28.47 10.04 6.15
CA PHE A 389 -28.67 9.14 5.02
C PHE A 389 -30.11 8.64 5.02
N GLU A 390 -30.75 8.71 3.87
CA GLU A 390 -32.10 8.21 3.66
C GLU A 390 -32.10 7.10 2.63
N ARG A 391 -32.58 5.91 3.02
CA ARG A 391 -32.68 4.76 2.12
C ARG A 391 -33.67 5.03 0.99
N THR A 392 -33.32 4.55 -0.20
CA THR A 392 -34.18 4.53 -1.39
C THR A 392 -34.59 3.09 -1.73
N ASP A 393 -35.49 2.92 -2.71
CA ASP A 393 -35.89 1.62 -3.25
C ASP A 393 -34.98 1.16 -4.41
N THR A 394 -33.97 1.94 -4.78
CA THR A 394 -33.01 1.62 -5.83
C THR A 394 -31.96 0.66 -5.28
N PRO A 395 -31.78 -0.54 -5.86
CA PRO A 395 -30.69 -1.43 -5.48
C PRO A 395 -29.32 -0.78 -5.73
N TRP A 396 -28.34 -1.12 -4.90
CA TRP A 396 -26.92 -0.77 -5.15
C TRP A 396 -26.40 -1.55 -6.36
N PHE A 397 -26.83 -2.81 -6.52
CA PHE A 397 -26.46 -3.68 -7.62
C PHE A 397 -26.92 -3.11 -8.96
N ASP A 398 -25.96 -2.83 -9.84
CA ASP A 398 -26.17 -2.32 -11.18
C ASP A 398 -25.39 -3.17 -12.21
N PRO A 399 -25.96 -4.28 -12.67
CA PRO A 399 -25.30 -5.19 -13.61
C PRO A 399 -25.04 -4.55 -14.98
N GLN A 400 -25.73 -3.46 -15.33
CA GLN A 400 -25.44 -2.75 -16.59
C GLN A 400 -24.16 -1.92 -16.46
N ALA A 401 -23.98 -1.22 -15.34
CA ALA A 401 -22.75 -0.53 -15.02
C ALA A 401 -21.56 -1.52 -14.94
N ASP A 402 -21.74 -2.66 -14.26
CA ASP A 402 -20.71 -3.68 -14.10
C ASP A 402 -20.24 -4.28 -15.43
N ARG A 403 -21.16 -4.51 -16.37
CA ARG A 403 -20.84 -4.99 -17.72
C ARG A 403 -19.98 -4.00 -18.52
N ARG A 404 -19.95 -2.72 -18.17
CA ARG A 404 -19.06 -1.75 -18.80
C ARG A 404 -17.61 -2.05 -18.51
N LEU A 405 -17.28 -2.55 -17.30
CA LEU A 405 -15.94 -3.04 -16.98
C LEU A 405 -15.61 -4.28 -17.82
N LEU A 406 -16.52 -5.25 -17.91
CA LEU A 406 -16.33 -6.43 -18.76
C LEU A 406 -16.07 -6.03 -20.21
N LYS A 407 -16.82 -5.06 -20.73
CA LYS A 407 -16.62 -4.52 -22.08
C LYS A 407 -15.19 -4.03 -22.28
N ALA A 408 -14.66 -3.21 -21.35
CA ALA A 408 -13.29 -2.72 -21.45
C ALA A 408 -12.25 -3.84 -21.41
N LEU A 409 -12.46 -4.86 -20.57
CA LEU A 409 -11.58 -6.05 -20.53
C LEU A 409 -11.62 -6.81 -21.87
N LEU A 410 -12.79 -7.06 -22.43
CA LEU A 410 -12.94 -7.76 -23.71
C LEU A 410 -12.33 -7.00 -24.89
N GLU A 411 -12.40 -5.67 -24.87
CA GLU A 411 -11.84 -4.81 -25.93
C GLU A 411 -10.33 -4.63 -25.83
N GLN A 412 -9.75 -4.72 -24.64
CA GLN A 412 -8.38 -4.22 -24.39
C GLN A 412 -7.41 -5.25 -23.79
N LEU A 413 -7.89 -6.37 -23.22
CA LEU A 413 -6.99 -7.44 -22.81
C LEU A 413 -6.37 -8.11 -24.03
N ASP A 414 -5.06 -8.26 -24.03
CA ASP A 414 -4.37 -9.03 -25.05
C ASP A 414 -4.52 -10.54 -24.80
N LEU A 415 -5.68 -11.06 -25.19
CA LEU A 415 -5.96 -12.50 -25.08
C LEU A 415 -5.17 -13.34 -26.11
N SER A 416 -4.32 -12.76 -26.94
CA SER A 416 -3.33 -13.51 -27.71
C SER A 416 -2.11 -13.92 -26.86
N ASN A 417 -1.87 -13.25 -25.74
CA ASN A 417 -0.85 -13.62 -24.79
C ASN A 417 -1.20 -14.94 -24.09
N GLU A 418 -0.38 -15.99 -24.28
CA GLU A 418 -0.57 -17.32 -23.70
C GLU A 418 -0.52 -17.35 -22.17
N ASN A 419 0.03 -16.30 -21.55
CA ASN A 419 0.07 -16.15 -20.10
C ASN A 419 -1.16 -15.44 -19.52
N LEU A 420 -2.08 -14.94 -20.36
CA LEU A 420 -3.20 -14.12 -19.90
C LEU A 420 -4.54 -14.76 -20.29
N ASP A 421 -5.42 -14.95 -19.31
CA ASP A 421 -6.75 -15.52 -19.48
C ASP A 421 -7.84 -14.64 -18.88
N LEU A 422 -9.06 -14.72 -19.43
CA LEU A 422 -10.25 -14.06 -18.91
C LEU A 422 -11.37 -15.08 -18.75
N ILE A 423 -11.80 -15.32 -17.52
CA ILE A 423 -12.87 -16.24 -17.16
C ILE A 423 -14.07 -15.45 -16.65
N VAL A 424 -15.21 -15.57 -17.31
CA VAL A 424 -16.46 -14.91 -16.91
C VAL A 424 -17.41 -15.93 -16.31
N VAL A 425 -17.90 -15.65 -15.09
CA VAL A 425 -18.74 -16.57 -14.32
C VAL A 425 -20.03 -15.91 -13.86
N ASP A 426 -21.16 -16.64 -13.97
CA ASP A 426 -22.46 -16.16 -13.51
C ASP A 426 -22.68 -16.43 -12.00
N TYR A 427 -21.82 -15.78 -11.21
CA TYR A 427 -21.75 -15.83 -9.75
C TYR A 427 -21.49 -14.44 -9.18
N ASN A 428 -21.72 -14.25 -7.87
CA ASN A 428 -21.19 -13.12 -7.11
C ASN A 428 -19.71 -13.40 -6.73
N ILE A 429 -18.93 -12.37 -6.57
CA ILE A 429 -17.50 -12.51 -6.18
C ILE A 429 -17.31 -13.31 -4.89
N ASN A 430 -18.26 -13.22 -3.96
CA ASN A 430 -18.22 -13.88 -2.66
C ASN A 430 -18.80 -15.31 -2.64
N ASP A 431 -19.29 -15.81 -3.78
CA ASP A 431 -19.74 -17.21 -3.85
C ASP A 431 -18.54 -18.14 -3.66
N PRO A 432 -18.65 -19.19 -2.81
CA PRO A 432 -17.53 -20.06 -2.49
C PRO A 432 -16.95 -20.77 -3.72
N GLU A 433 -17.78 -21.02 -4.72
CA GLU A 433 -17.35 -21.61 -5.98
C GLU A 433 -16.34 -20.72 -6.70
N VAL A 434 -16.53 -19.39 -6.66
CA VAL A 434 -15.59 -18.41 -7.26
C VAL A 434 -14.31 -18.33 -6.43
N ALA A 435 -14.44 -18.34 -5.11
CA ALA A 435 -13.30 -18.33 -4.20
C ALA A 435 -12.42 -19.58 -4.36
N LEU A 436 -13.04 -20.76 -4.45
CA LEU A 436 -12.32 -22.01 -4.70
C LEU A 436 -11.73 -22.05 -6.10
N LEU A 437 -12.42 -21.52 -7.12
CA LEU A 437 -11.91 -21.42 -8.48
C LEU A 437 -10.64 -20.57 -8.53
N SER A 438 -10.67 -19.39 -7.93
CA SER A 438 -9.53 -18.48 -7.90
C SER A 438 -8.31 -19.08 -7.19
N ALA A 439 -8.54 -19.72 -6.03
CA ALA A 439 -7.52 -20.38 -5.25
C ALA A 439 -6.93 -21.59 -5.98
N ARG A 440 -7.75 -22.43 -6.57
CA ARG A 440 -7.32 -23.61 -7.33
C ARG A 440 -6.53 -23.24 -8.57
N MET A 441 -6.98 -22.21 -9.32
CA MET A 441 -6.24 -21.73 -10.47
C MET A 441 -4.87 -21.22 -10.08
N LEU A 442 -4.76 -20.47 -8.99
CA LEU A 442 -3.48 -19.98 -8.50
C LEU A 442 -2.55 -21.13 -8.07
N ASP A 443 -3.07 -22.14 -7.40
CA ASP A 443 -2.33 -23.35 -7.02
C ASP A 443 -1.80 -24.09 -8.27
N ASP A 444 -2.65 -24.29 -9.28
CA ASP A 444 -2.26 -24.91 -10.54
C ASP A 444 -1.20 -24.09 -11.29
N MET A 445 -1.28 -22.76 -11.26
CA MET A 445 -0.27 -21.86 -11.83
C MET A 445 1.07 -21.97 -11.10
N ILE A 446 1.06 -21.98 -9.76
CA ILE A 446 2.28 -22.11 -8.94
C ILE A 446 2.94 -23.47 -9.18
N LYS A 447 2.17 -24.53 -9.34
CA LYS A 447 2.65 -25.89 -9.64
C LYS A 447 3.05 -26.10 -11.09
N GLY A 448 2.80 -25.13 -11.97
CA GLY A 448 3.10 -25.23 -13.41
C GLY A 448 2.15 -26.16 -14.19
N SER A 449 1.01 -26.54 -13.64
CA SER A 449 -0.01 -27.38 -14.27
C SER A 449 -1.10 -26.59 -15.01
N TRP A 450 -1.19 -25.29 -14.73
CA TRP A 450 -2.18 -24.42 -15.37
C TRP A 450 -1.94 -24.28 -16.87
N LYS A 451 -3.04 -24.25 -17.61
CA LYS A 451 -3.06 -23.93 -19.04
C LYS A 451 -4.19 -22.97 -19.32
N LYS A 452 -3.93 -21.97 -20.15
CA LYS A 452 -4.93 -21.00 -20.62
C LYS A 452 -6.18 -21.71 -21.14
N GLY A 453 -7.36 -21.22 -20.82
CA GLY A 453 -8.65 -21.78 -21.20
C GLY A 453 -9.05 -23.03 -20.42
N ASN A 454 -8.20 -23.56 -19.55
CA ASN A 454 -8.54 -24.72 -18.73
C ASN A 454 -9.14 -24.26 -17.38
N ILE A 455 -10.35 -24.70 -17.12
CA ILE A 455 -11.04 -24.44 -15.85
C ILE A 455 -10.86 -25.66 -14.95
N PRO A 456 -10.20 -25.52 -13.80
CA PRO A 456 -10.02 -26.63 -12.87
C PRO A 456 -11.37 -27.13 -12.32
N GLU A 457 -11.40 -28.38 -11.89
CA GLU A 457 -12.56 -28.91 -11.19
C GLU A 457 -12.62 -28.36 -9.77
N VAL A 458 -13.75 -27.77 -9.45
CA VAL A 458 -14.02 -27.13 -8.16
C VAL A 458 -15.37 -27.64 -7.65
N GLU A 459 -15.42 -27.99 -6.36
CA GLU A 459 -16.65 -28.44 -5.72
C GLU A 459 -17.74 -27.36 -5.79
N GLY A 460 -18.93 -27.75 -6.24
CA GLY A 460 -20.09 -26.87 -6.37
C GLY A 460 -20.11 -25.99 -7.62
N LEU A 461 -19.03 -25.88 -8.38
CA LEU A 461 -18.96 -25.03 -9.56
C LEU A 461 -19.78 -25.65 -10.71
N ASP A 462 -20.87 -24.98 -11.10
CA ASP A 462 -21.64 -25.36 -12.28
C ASP A 462 -20.95 -24.84 -13.56
N LYS A 463 -20.42 -25.77 -14.36
CA LYS A 463 -19.76 -25.43 -15.64
C LYS A 463 -20.68 -24.69 -16.63
N LYS A 464 -21.99 -24.78 -16.47
CA LYS A 464 -22.97 -24.02 -17.30
C LYS A 464 -22.98 -22.53 -16.96
N LYS A 465 -22.54 -22.16 -15.77
CA LYS A 465 -22.40 -20.77 -15.33
C LYS A 465 -21.05 -20.15 -15.72
N ILE A 466 -20.19 -20.89 -16.41
CA ILE A 466 -18.98 -20.34 -17.04
C ILE A 466 -19.36 -19.88 -18.44
N ILE A 467 -19.21 -18.60 -18.69
CA ILE A 467 -19.66 -17.96 -19.94
C ILE A 467 -18.62 -18.18 -21.04
N LYS A 468 -18.96 -18.96 -22.03
CA LYS A 468 -18.08 -19.27 -23.17
C LYS A 468 -17.93 -18.13 -24.17
N ASP A 469 -18.95 -17.32 -24.32
CA ASP A 469 -18.97 -16.18 -25.27
C ASP A 469 -19.46 -14.93 -24.54
N PRO A 470 -18.57 -14.24 -23.80
CA PRO A 470 -18.96 -13.08 -23.03
C PRO A 470 -19.32 -11.85 -23.88
N TRP A 471 -18.97 -11.84 -25.17
CA TRP A 471 -19.38 -10.77 -26.08
C TRP A 471 -20.91 -10.66 -26.24
N LYS A 472 -21.64 -11.74 -26.03
CA LYS A 472 -23.11 -11.73 -26.06
C LYS A 472 -23.75 -11.01 -24.88
N LEU A 473 -22.97 -10.61 -23.89
CA LEU A 473 -23.47 -9.96 -22.66
C LEU A 473 -23.41 -8.43 -22.73
N ILE A 474 -22.70 -7.86 -23.70
CA ILE A 474 -22.40 -6.42 -23.83
C ILE A 474 -22.95 -5.77 -25.10
#